data_45e6a653dd0ab0a540a181461d95b6c1
#
_entry.id   45e6a653dd0ab0a540a181461d95b6c1
#
_cell.length_a   1.000
_cell.length_b   1.000
_cell.length_c   1.000
_cell.angle_alpha   90.00
_cell.angle_beta   90.00
_cell.angle_gamma   90.00
#
_symmetry.space_group_name_H-M   'P 1'
#
loop_
_entity.id
_entity.type
_entity.pdbx_description
1 polymer ?
#
loop_
_entity_poly.entity_id
_entity_poly.type
_entity_poly.pdbx_seq_one_letter_code
_entity_poly.pdbx_strand_id
1 'polypeptide(L)'
;MKQPQYTSFESHWKHDRKITFLNHGSFGSTPTEILNLQNEYRTKLEAEPIRFMVREFEGLWDDARSKTAAFLGTAASNLVFVKNTTMGVNTIFHSLEFNEGDEVLVHSHVYGACLNTINYYAQKKKFTVKIAHVPFPLQNENEVSEALVQAISPKTKLLFVDHITSATGIIFPVNEIVKQFHQRGIEVFIDGAHAPGMVDLQLDELGADYYTGNAHKWICSPKGSAILYVRPEKQKNIIPLQISHNYDKSNEWAKQFLWPGTDDYTAYLCVPAAIDYMSKLFPGGWKELRERNRSLALAGRKLLSEKVGTPLPAPDSMIGHLANVYLGKAELPPYGFNYIHPVQNELFNKYKIEVPVFVYNRNDPRIWVRIATQCYNDLSQIEYLGDALFQILSKQ
;
A
#
# COMPACT_ATOMS: atom_id res chain seq x y z
N MET A 1 9.79 -31.05 -10.06
CA MET A 1 10.03 -29.62 -9.73
C MET A 1 11.23 -29.53 -8.79
N LYS A 2 12.17 -28.62 -9.08
CA LYS A 2 13.31 -28.35 -8.21
C LYS A 2 12.83 -27.60 -6.95
N GLN A 3 13.36 -27.97 -5.78
CA GLN A 3 13.01 -27.25 -4.53
C GLN A 3 13.50 -25.80 -4.59
N PRO A 4 12.68 -24.84 -4.15
CA PRO A 4 13.06 -23.44 -4.14
C PRO A 4 14.18 -23.16 -3.15
N GLN A 5 15.02 -22.19 -3.48
CA GLN A 5 16.06 -21.68 -2.59
C GLN A 5 15.61 -20.39 -1.93
N TYR A 6 16.18 -20.11 -0.78
CA TYR A 6 15.96 -18.87 -0.06
C TYR A 6 17.24 -18.06 -0.03
N THR A 7 17.14 -16.73 -0.02
CA THR A 7 18.31 -15.88 0.17
C THR A 7 18.78 -15.94 1.63
N SER A 8 20.00 -15.47 1.91
CA SER A 8 20.51 -15.33 3.28
C SER A 8 19.64 -14.40 4.14
N PHE A 9 18.95 -13.46 3.52
CA PHE A 9 18.05 -12.52 4.21
C PHE A 9 16.81 -13.18 4.83
N GLU A 10 16.43 -14.38 4.38
CA GLU A 10 15.26 -15.09 4.94
C GLU A 10 15.39 -15.30 6.46
N SER A 11 16.62 -15.49 6.97
CA SER A 11 16.89 -15.65 8.39
C SER A 11 16.51 -14.43 9.26
N HIS A 12 16.34 -13.25 8.67
CA HIS A 12 15.90 -12.04 9.35
C HIS A 12 14.40 -12.03 9.68
N TRP A 13 13.61 -12.94 9.09
CA TRP A 13 12.16 -13.07 9.30
C TRP A 13 11.81 -14.42 9.93
N LYS A 14 10.66 -14.46 10.63
CA LYS A 14 10.10 -15.69 11.22
C LYS A 14 9.06 -16.32 10.31
N HIS A 15 9.39 -16.46 9.00
CA HIS A 15 8.48 -17.15 8.08
C HIS A 15 8.43 -18.66 8.37
N ASP A 16 7.28 -19.27 8.09
CA ASP A 16 7.19 -20.74 8.00
C ASP A 16 7.96 -21.20 6.76
N ARG A 17 9.12 -21.82 6.97
CA ARG A 17 10.02 -22.30 5.91
C ARG A 17 9.44 -23.42 5.06
N LYS A 18 8.30 -23.98 5.45
CA LYS A 18 7.55 -24.93 4.62
C LYS A 18 6.74 -24.25 3.52
N ILE A 19 6.56 -22.94 3.61
CA ILE A 19 5.77 -22.15 2.67
C ILE A 19 6.67 -21.25 1.84
N THR A 20 6.57 -21.36 0.52
CA THR A 20 7.17 -20.39 -0.42
C THR A 20 6.30 -19.13 -0.43
N PHE A 21 6.75 -18.10 0.30
CA PHE A 21 5.98 -16.88 0.50
C PHE A 21 6.31 -15.83 -0.56
N LEU A 22 5.40 -15.64 -1.52
CA LEU A 22 5.49 -14.67 -2.63
C LEU A 22 4.41 -13.58 -2.54
N ASN A 23 3.91 -13.30 -1.32
CA ASN A 23 2.78 -12.41 -1.06
C ASN A 23 3.08 -11.30 -0.05
N HIS A 24 4.29 -10.76 -0.04
CA HIS A 24 4.64 -9.66 0.86
C HIS A 24 3.69 -8.45 0.72
N GLY A 25 3.23 -8.17 -0.50
CA GLY A 25 2.39 -7.00 -0.80
C GLY A 25 1.02 -7.00 -0.11
N SER A 26 0.45 -8.15 0.27
CA SER A 26 -0.87 -8.16 0.90
C SER A 26 -0.86 -7.50 2.28
N PHE A 27 0.04 -7.92 3.18
CA PHE A 27 0.06 -7.46 4.58
C PHE A 27 1.45 -7.05 5.08
N GLY A 28 2.48 -7.20 4.27
CA GLY A 28 3.86 -7.05 4.71
C GLY A 28 4.31 -8.17 5.65
N SER A 29 5.58 -8.21 5.95
CA SER A 29 6.18 -9.05 6.99
C SER A 29 7.26 -8.25 7.70
N THR A 30 7.32 -8.37 9.02
CA THR A 30 8.19 -7.57 9.89
C THR A 30 9.42 -8.38 10.27
N PRO A 31 10.65 -7.82 10.16
CA PRO A 31 11.87 -8.48 10.62
C PRO A 31 11.83 -8.83 12.11
N THR A 32 12.47 -9.91 12.48
CA THR A 32 12.53 -10.40 13.87
C THR A 32 13.05 -9.35 14.85
N GLU A 33 14.09 -8.60 14.44
CA GLU A 33 14.66 -7.54 15.25
C GLU A 33 13.65 -6.44 15.57
N ILE A 34 12.84 -6.03 14.59
CA ILE A 34 11.80 -5.01 14.78
C ILE A 34 10.65 -5.54 15.64
N LEU A 35 10.30 -6.83 15.52
CA LEU A 35 9.32 -7.47 16.42
C LEU A 35 9.83 -7.52 17.86
N ASN A 36 11.12 -7.77 18.06
CA ASN A 36 11.72 -7.76 19.39
C ASN A 36 11.68 -6.35 19.99
N LEU A 37 12.03 -5.31 19.23
CA LEU A 37 11.91 -3.92 19.67
C LEU A 37 10.45 -3.56 20.04
N GLN A 38 9.48 -4.01 19.26
CA GLN A 38 8.07 -3.79 19.61
C GLN A 38 7.70 -4.45 20.94
N ASN A 39 8.20 -5.65 21.19
CA ASN A 39 7.99 -6.34 22.47
C ASN A 39 8.67 -5.63 23.63
N GLU A 40 9.84 -5.00 23.43
CA GLU A 40 10.47 -4.16 24.44
C GLU A 40 9.62 -2.95 24.80
N TYR A 41 9.03 -2.26 23.80
CA TYR A 41 8.10 -1.17 24.07
C TYR A 41 6.85 -1.65 24.84
N ARG A 42 6.27 -2.79 24.47
CA ARG A 42 5.15 -3.39 25.20
C ARG A 42 5.51 -3.75 26.64
N THR A 43 6.70 -4.30 26.84
CA THR A 43 7.20 -4.60 28.21
C THR A 43 7.35 -3.33 29.05
N LYS A 44 7.85 -2.24 28.47
CA LYS A 44 7.95 -0.94 29.17
C LYS A 44 6.58 -0.36 29.49
N LEU A 45 5.63 -0.48 28.54
CA LEU A 45 4.25 -0.03 28.71
C LEU A 45 3.58 -0.76 29.88
N GLU A 46 3.69 -2.09 29.94
CA GLU A 46 3.08 -2.89 31.01
C GLU A 46 3.80 -2.78 32.36
N ALA A 47 5.09 -2.47 32.34
CA ALA A 47 5.86 -2.29 33.59
C ALA A 47 5.42 -1.05 34.39
N GLU A 48 5.08 0.04 33.72
CA GLU A 48 4.52 1.24 34.35
C GLU A 48 3.73 2.09 33.32
N PRO A 49 2.42 1.79 33.15
CA PRO A 49 1.60 2.38 32.09
C PRO A 49 1.49 3.91 32.14
N ILE A 50 1.43 4.49 33.36
CA ILE A 50 1.30 5.96 33.50
C ILE A 50 2.59 6.66 33.07
N ARG A 51 3.75 6.14 33.46
CA ARG A 51 5.04 6.69 33.00
C ARG A 51 5.15 6.61 31.48
N PHE A 52 4.87 5.45 30.91
CA PHE A 52 4.98 5.26 29.46
C PHE A 52 3.99 6.16 28.71
N MET A 53 2.69 6.07 29.02
CA MET A 53 1.64 6.71 28.24
C MET A 53 1.51 8.22 28.49
N VAL A 54 1.81 8.69 29.69
CA VAL A 54 1.59 10.11 30.06
C VAL A 54 2.88 10.92 30.06
N ARG A 55 4.03 10.30 30.36
CA ARG A 55 5.29 11.05 30.51
C ARG A 55 6.26 10.86 29.34
N GLU A 56 6.25 9.68 28.69
CA GLU A 56 7.26 9.33 27.67
C GLU A 56 6.66 9.31 26.24
N PHE A 57 5.41 8.89 26.09
CA PHE A 57 4.81 8.59 24.79
C PHE A 57 4.83 9.76 23.82
N GLU A 58 4.49 10.98 24.26
CA GLU A 58 4.47 12.15 23.37
C GLU A 58 5.85 12.39 22.74
N GLY A 59 6.92 12.35 23.55
CA GLY A 59 8.29 12.51 23.05
C GLY A 59 8.73 11.39 22.10
N LEU A 60 8.36 10.14 22.41
CA LEU A 60 8.63 8.99 21.54
C LEU A 60 7.86 9.09 20.22
N TRP A 61 6.61 9.52 20.26
CA TRP A 61 5.77 9.70 19.08
C TRP A 61 6.29 10.83 18.18
N ASP A 62 6.71 11.97 18.78
CA ASP A 62 7.30 13.09 18.03
C ASP A 62 8.62 12.70 17.35
N ASP A 63 9.50 11.97 18.04
CA ASP A 63 10.75 11.45 17.46
C ASP A 63 10.45 10.49 16.29
N ALA A 64 9.55 9.53 16.52
CA ALA A 64 9.17 8.57 15.48
C ALA A 64 8.55 9.27 14.27
N ARG A 65 7.69 10.24 14.47
CA ARG A 65 7.04 11.04 13.42
C ARG A 65 8.07 11.86 12.64
N SER A 66 8.99 12.53 13.34
CA SER A 66 10.02 13.37 12.72
C SER A 66 10.96 12.55 11.83
N LYS A 67 11.43 11.40 12.29
CA LYS A 67 12.28 10.50 11.51
C LYS A 67 11.54 9.90 10.31
N THR A 68 10.27 9.54 10.50
CA THR A 68 9.44 9.01 9.41
C THR A 68 9.16 10.07 8.35
N ALA A 69 8.84 11.31 8.77
CA ALA A 69 8.61 12.43 7.86
C ALA A 69 9.87 12.76 7.05
N ALA A 70 11.04 12.79 7.67
CA ALA A 70 12.32 12.99 6.98
C ALA A 70 12.58 11.92 5.90
N PHE A 71 12.28 10.65 6.18
CA PHE A 71 12.40 9.56 5.19
C PHE A 71 11.43 9.71 4.02
N LEU A 72 10.26 10.31 4.24
CA LEU A 72 9.22 10.51 3.24
C LEU A 72 9.28 11.90 2.57
N GLY A 73 10.32 12.71 2.84
CA GLY A 73 10.51 14.01 2.22
C GLY A 73 9.45 15.04 2.58
N THR A 74 9.12 15.17 3.87
CA THR A 74 8.17 16.16 4.37
C THR A 74 8.53 16.64 5.78
N ALA A 75 7.93 17.75 6.20
CA ALA A 75 8.02 18.23 7.57
C ALA A 75 7.16 17.36 8.51
N ALA A 76 7.65 17.17 9.75
CA ALA A 76 6.90 16.41 10.76
C ALA A 76 5.51 17.00 11.03
N SER A 77 5.34 18.33 10.94
CA SER A 77 4.03 18.99 11.12
C SER A 77 2.96 18.55 10.11
N ASN A 78 3.37 18.00 8.97
CA ASN A 78 2.48 17.59 7.88
C ASN A 78 2.10 16.11 7.93
N LEU A 79 2.67 15.35 8.88
CA LEU A 79 2.54 13.90 8.95
C LEU A 79 1.98 13.46 10.30
N VAL A 80 1.05 12.51 10.28
CA VAL A 80 0.56 11.82 11.48
C VAL A 80 0.53 10.32 11.25
N PHE A 81 0.54 9.54 12.34
CA PHE A 81 0.34 8.10 12.26
C PHE A 81 -1.14 7.75 12.29
N VAL A 82 -1.50 6.73 11.51
CA VAL A 82 -2.79 6.05 11.50
C VAL A 82 -2.56 4.53 11.47
N LYS A 83 -3.55 3.72 11.82
CA LYS A 83 -3.37 2.26 11.90
C LYS A 83 -3.12 1.61 10.53
N ASN A 84 -3.75 2.14 9.49
CA ASN A 84 -3.62 1.67 8.11
C ASN A 84 -4.13 2.74 7.14
N THR A 85 -3.83 2.57 5.85
CA THR A 85 -4.28 3.47 4.78
C THR A 85 -5.80 3.63 4.74
N THR A 86 -6.58 2.57 4.98
CA THR A 86 -8.05 2.65 5.02
C THR A 86 -8.54 3.62 6.10
N MET A 87 -7.86 3.65 7.27
CA MET A 87 -8.16 4.66 8.30
C MET A 87 -7.81 6.07 7.83
N GLY A 88 -6.68 6.25 7.13
CA GLY A 88 -6.31 7.53 6.52
C GLY A 88 -7.37 8.02 5.52
N VAL A 89 -7.84 7.12 4.65
CA VAL A 89 -8.93 7.43 3.70
C VAL A 89 -10.21 7.83 4.41
N ASN A 90 -10.61 7.07 5.44
CA ASN A 90 -11.78 7.44 6.26
C ASN A 90 -11.61 8.80 6.93
N THR A 91 -10.42 9.11 7.46
CA THR A 91 -10.12 10.40 8.12
C THR A 91 -10.33 11.57 7.16
N ILE A 92 -9.82 11.48 5.95
CA ILE A 92 -9.97 12.55 4.95
C ILE A 92 -11.43 12.68 4.53
N PHE A 93 -12.10 11.60 4.12
CA PHE A 93 -13.50 11.67 3.70
C PHE A 93 -14.47 12.03 4.82
N HIS A 94 -14.13 11.72 6.08
CA HIS A 94 -14.86 12.21 7.24
C HIS A 94 -14.79 13.75 7.34
N SER A 95 -13.63 14.32 7.11
CA SER A 95 -13.34 15.73 7.34
C SER A 95 -13.73 16.63 6.16
N LEU A 96 -13.61 16.15 4.92
CA LEU A 96 -13.92 16.95 3.73
C LEU A 96 -15.40 17.32 3.65
N GLU A 97 -15.67 18.56 3.25
CA GLU A 97 -17.02 19.05 2.96
C GLU A 97 -17.26 19.05 1.44
N PHE A 98 -18.46 18.68 1.04
CA PHE A 98 -18.92 18.67 -0.34
C PHE A 98 -20.26 19.38 -0.46
N ASN A 99 -20.49 20.05 -1.58
CA ASN A 99 -21.81 20.53 -1.96
C ASN A 99 -22.61 19.41 -2.65
N GLU A 100 -23.91 19.48 -2.60
CA GLU A 100 -24.77 18.54 -3.30
C GLU A 100 -24.46 18.55 -4.83
N GLY A 101 -24.12 17.40 -5.36
CA GLY A 101 -23.79 17.24 -6.76
C GLY A 101 -22.31 17.44 -7.12
N ASP A 102 -21.45 17.79 -6.16
CA ASP A 102 -19.98 17.70 -6.36
C ASP A 102 -19.61 16.26 -6.74
N GLU A 103 -18.49 16.11 -7.43
CA GLU A 103 -18.02 14.81 -7.95
C GLU A 103 -16.63 14.47 -7.39
N VAL A 104 -16.50 13.25 -6.89
CA VAL A 104 -15.20 12.61 -6.58
C VAL A 104 -14.88 11.65 -7.72
N LEU A 105 -13.78 11.91 -8.43
CA LEU A 105 -13.28 11.05 -9.48
C LEU A 105 -12.37 9.96 -8.88
N VAL A 106 -12.61 8.71 -9.24
CA VAL A 106 -11.78 7.55 -8.89
C VAL A 106 -11.43 6.79 -10.17
N HIS A 107 -10.56 5.78 -10.09
CA HIS A 107 -10.21 4.94 -11.24
C HIS A 107 -10.68 3.49 -11.08
N SER A 108 -10.75 2.72 -12.17
CA SER A 108 -11.22 1.33 -12.17
C SER A 108 -10.32 0.34 -11.41
N HIS A 109 -9.08 0.72 -11.06
CA HIS A 109 -8.15 -0.10 -10.26
C HIS A 109 -8.19 0.22 -8.77
N VAL A 110 -9.07 1.10 -8.33
CA VAL A 110 -9.16 1.54 -6.92
C VAL A 110 -9.35 0.36 -5.97
N TYR A 111 -8.68 0.42 -4.83
CA TYR A 111 -8.80 -0.62 -3.80
C TYR A 111 -10.24 -0.67 -3.25
N GLY A 112 -10.84 -1.87 -3.24
CA GLY A 112 -12.26 -2.06 -2.93
C GLY A 112 -12.70 -1.50 -1.58
N ALA A 113 -11.88 -1.60 -0.52
CA ALA A 113 -12.21 -1.02 0.78
C ALA A 113 -12.22 0.51 0.74
N CYS A 114 -11.33 1.14 -0.03
CA CYS A 114 -11.32 2.58 -0.22
C CYS A 114 -12.53 3.03 -1.03
N LEU A 115 -12.89 2.31 -2.10
CA LEU A 115 -14.11 2.59 -2.85
C LEU A 115 -15.37 2.47 -1.99
N ASN A 116 -15.45 1.46 -1.12
CA ASN A 116 -16.56 1.33 -0.17
C ASN A 116 -16.63 2.52 0.79
N THR A 117 -15.49 3.00 1.30
CA THR A 117 -15.43 4.20 2.12
C THR A 117 -15.94 5.42 1.36
N ILE A 118 -15.48 5.64 0.13
CA ILE A 118 -15.89 6.77 -0.71
C ILE A 118 -17.40 6.72 -0.99
N ASN A 119 -17.93 5.55 -1.36
CA ASN A 119 -19.36 5.37 -1.60
C ASN A 119 -20.21 5.61 -0.35
N TYR A 120 -19.73 5.19 0.84
CA TYR A 120 -20.41 5.47 2.09
C TYR A 120 -20.52 6.98 2.36
N TYR A 121 -19.40 7.72 2.20
CA TYR A 121 -19.43 9.17 2.39
C TYR A 121 -20.16 9.91 1.26
N ALA A 122 -20.18 9.38 0.04
CA ALA A 122 -20.98 9.93 -1.05
C ALA A 122 -22.47 9.99 -0.71
N GLN A 123 -22.99 8.91 -0.12
CA GLN A 123 -24.38 8.89 0.35
C GLN A 123 -24.62 9.88 1.52
N LYS A 124 -23.67 9.96 2.45
CA LYS A 124 -23.78 10.83 3.63
C LYS A 124 -23.69 12.32 3.29
N LYS A 125 -22.78 12.68 2.37
CA LYS A 125 -22.41 14.08 2.04
C LYS A 125 -22.96 14.52 0.67
N LYS A 126 -23.75 13.67 0.02
CA LYS A 126 -24.49 13.96 -1.23
C LYS A 126 -23.63 14.35 -2.44
N PHE A 127 -22.38 13.87 -2.50
CA PHE A 127 -21.56 13.95 -3.70
C PHE A 127 -21.73 12.69 -4.56
N THR A 128 -21.28 12.75 -5.81
CA THR A 128 -21.31 11.62 -6.75
C THR A 128 -19.91 11.01 -6.89
N VAL A 129 -19.85 9.69 -7.14
CA VAL A 129 -18.59 8.99 -7.44
C VAL A 129 -18.57 8.68 -8.94
N LYS A 130 -17.54 9.16 -9.62
CA LYS A 130 -17.28 8.86 -11.02
C LYS A 130 -16.06 7.98 -11.18
N ILE A 131 -16.17 6.94 -12.01
CA ILE A 131 -15.09 5.99 -12.23
C ILE A 131 -14.48 6.24 -13.61
N ALA A 132 -13.20 6.64 -13.66
CA ALA A 132 -12.40 6.64 -14.87
C ALA A 132 -11.95 5.21 -15.21
N HIS A 133 -12.23 4.77 -16.43
CA HIS A 133 -11.80 3.45 -16.89
C HIS A 133 -10.34 3.50 -17.37
N VAL A 134 -9.41 3.19 -16.47
CA VAL A 134 -8.02 2.97 -16.83
C VAL A 134 -7.89 1.56 -17.41
N PRO A 135 -7.33 1.41 -18.62
CA PRO A 135 -7.23 0.10 -19.26
C PRO A 135 -6.31 -0.85 -18.51
N PHE A 136 -6.55 -2.14 -18.66
CA PHE A 136 -5.62 -3.20 -18.22
C PHE A 136 -5.84 -4.44 -19.11
N PRO A 137 -4.81 -4.88 -19.85
CA PRO A 137 -3.39 -4.43 -19.88
C PRO A 137 -3.19 -2.99 -20.33
N LEU A 138 -2.07 -2.37 -19.89
CA LEU A 138 -1.58 -1.05 -20.27
C LEU A 138 -0.46 -1.15 -21.32
N GLN A 139 -0.44 -0.24 -22.30
CA GLN A 139 0.63 -0.17 -23.29
C GLN A 139 1.71 0.88 -22.90
N ASN A 140 1.28 1.95 -22.23
CA ASN A 140 2.16 3.02 -21.78
C ASN A 140 1.57 3.79 -20.58
N GLU A 141 2.37 4.63 -19.95
CA GLU A 141 1.99 5.42 -18.75
C GLU A 141 0.93 6.48 -19.05
N ASN A 142 0.90 7.02 -20.27
CA ASN A 142 -0.03 8.11 -20.64
C ASN A 142 -1.47 7.65 -20.58
N GLU A 143 -1.76 6.37 -20.89
CA GLU A 143 -3.11 5.82 -20.83
C GLU A 143 -3.80 6.03 -19.46
N VAL A 144 -3.01 6.06 -18.38
CA VAL A 144 -3.53 6.34 -17.02
C VAL A 144 -3.97 7.81 -16.92
N SER A 145 -3.07 8.74 -17.27
CA SER A 145 -3.34 10.17 -17.17
C SER A 145 -4.44 10.60 -18.13
N GLU A 146 -4.44 10.09 -19.35
CA GLU A 146 -5.47 10.36 -20.36
C GLU A 146 -6.85 9.89 -19.90
N ALA A 147 -6.97 8.65 -19.38
CA ALA A 147 -8.23 8.13 -18.87
C ALA A 147 -8.79 8.98 -17.73
N LEU A 148 -7.92 9.42 -16.80
CA LEU A 148 -8.31 10.28 -15.68
C LEU A 148 -8.76 11.67 -16.17
N VAL A 149 -7.97 12.30 -17.05
CA VAL A 149 -8.28 13.65 -17.57
C VAL A 149 -9.56 13.65 -18.41
N GLN A 150 -9.78 12.64 -19.26
CA GLN A 150 -11.01 12.50 -20.06
C GLN A 150 -12.27 12.34 -19.19
N ALA A 151 -12.10 11.81 -17.99
CA ALA A 151 -13.21 11.61 -17.06
C ALA A 151 -13.56 12.87 -16.25
N ILE A 152 -12.78 13.95 -16.29
CA ILE A 152 -13.07 15.20 -15.57
C ILE A 152 -14.40 15.81 -16.05
N SER A 153 -15.18 16.34 -15.12
CA SER A 153 -16.36 17.15 -15.39
C SER A 153 -16.28 18.50 -14.66
N PRO A 154 -17.13 19.48 -14.98
CA PRO A 154 -17.19 20.74 -14.23
C PRO A 154 -17.54 20.57 -12.73
N LYS A 155 -18.03 19.41 -12.35
CA LYS A 155 -18.41 19.06 -10.97
C LYS A 155 -17.28 18.36 -10.21
N THR A 156 -16.21 17.94 -10.87
CA THR A 156 -15.09 17.22 -10.25
C THR A 156 -14.37 18.13 -9.27
N LYS A 157 -14.35 17.79 -7.98
CA LYS A 157 -13.71 18.54 -6.89
C LYS A 157 -12.47 17.83 -6.34
N LEU A 158 -12.49 16.50 -6.33
CA LEU A 158 -11.44 15.68 -5.79
C LEU A 158 -11.15 14.52 -6.74
N LEU A 159 -9.87 14.26 -7.00
CA LEU A 159 -9.39 13.00 -7.51
C LEU A 159 -8.89 12.13 -6.35
N PHE A 160 -9.39 10.90 -6.25
CA PHE A 160 -8.80 9.85 -5.43
C PHE A 160 -8.08 8.85 -6.32
N VAL A 161 -6.77 8.69 -6.15
CA VAL A 161 -5.93 7.88 -7.04
C VAL A 161 -4.90 7.07 -6.26
N ASP A 162 -4.67 5.82 -6.67
CA ASP A 162 -3.60 4.99 -6.12
C ASP A 162 -2.23 5.44 -6.66
N HIS A 163 -1.20 5.48 -5.82
CA HIS A 163 0.18 5.61 -6.29
C HIS A 163 0.67 4.29 -6.93
N ILE A 164 0.37 3.18 -6.24
CA ILE A 164 0.63 1.84 -6.75
C ILE A 164 -0.61 1.00 -6.49
N THR A 165 -1.25 0.58 -7.55
CA THR A 165 -2.52 -0.14 -7.48
C THR A 165 -2.39 -1.50 -6.78
N SER A 166 -3.33 -1.82 -5.90
CA SER A 166 -3.27 -3.03 -5.07
C SER A 166 -3.40 -4.30 -5.91
N ALA A 167 -4.48 -4.43 -6.68
CA ALA A 167 -4.75 -5.63 -7.47
C ALA A 167 -3.77 -5.76 -8.63
N THR A 168 -3.57 -4.71 -9.42
CA THR A 168 -2.81 -4.76 -10.68
C THR A 168 -1.32 -4.46 -10.53
N GLY A 169 -0.86 -3.97 -9.35
CA GLY A 169 0.57 -3.74 -9.05
C GLY A 169 1.25 -2.68 -9.91
N ILE A 170 0.48 -1.76 -10.48
CA ILE A 170 0.95 -0.75 -11.43
C ILE A 170 1.31 0.54 -10.70
N ILE A 171 2.49 1.06 -10.98
CA ILE A 171 2.91 2.41 -10.53
C ILE A 171 2.26 3.42 -11.47
N PHE A 172 1.42 4.30 -10.92
CA PHE A 172 0.80 5.39 -11.67
C PHE A 172 1.72 6.62 -11.70
N PRO A 173 1.70 7.43 -12.77
CA PRO A 173 2.53 8.63 -12.92
C PRO A 173 1.96 9.79 -12.08
N VAL A 174 1.94 9.63 -10.74
CA VAL A 174 1.25 10.54 -9.81
C VAL A 174 1.77 11.98 -9.83
N ASN A 175 3.06 12.19 -10.11
CA ASN A 175 3.63 13.53 -10.24
C ASN A 175 2.95 14.33 -11.37
N GLU A 176 2.77 13.70 -12.51
CA GLU A 176 2.09 14.32 -13.66
C GLU A 176 0.59 14.46 -13.40
N ILE A 177 -0.02 13.47 -12.79
CA ILE A 177 -1.45 13.50 -12.44
C ILE A 177 -1.74 14.66 -11.48
N VAL A 178 -0.98 14.81 -10.39
CA VAL A 178 -1.16 15.92 -9.43
C VAL A 178 -1.07 17.26 -10.13
N LYS A 179 -0.04 17.46 -10.95
CA LYS A 179 0.14 18.71 -11.70
C LYS A 179 -1.03 19.01 -12.63
N GLN A 180 -1.50 18.02 -13.40
CA GLN A 180 -2.60 18.20 -14.35
C GLN A 180 -3.92 18.52 -13.66
N PHE A 181 -4.21 17.91 -12.51
CA PHE A 181 -5.44 18.12 -11.75
C PHE A 181 -5.42 19.47 -11.02
N HIS A 182 -4.30 19.84 -10.40
CA HIS A 182 -4.13 21.16 -9.78
C HIS A 182 -4.26 22.33 -10.78
N GLN A 183 -3.76 22.18 -12.02
CA GLN A 183 -3.97 23.17 -13.07
C GLN A 183 -5.46 23.42 -13.40
N ARG A 184 -6.33 22.48 -13.02
CA ARG A 184 -7.78 22.54 -13.21
C ARG A 184 -8.54 22.90 -11.92
N GLY A 185 -7.82 23.21 -10.84
CA GLY A 185 -8.39 23.52 -9.54
C GLY A 185 -9.01 22.31 -8.81
N ILE A 186 -8.61 21.10 -9.17
CA ILE A 186 -9.10 19.85 -8.57
C ILE A 186 -8.09 19.36 -7.55
N GLU A 187 -8.55 19.09 -6.31
CA GLU A 187 -7.72 18.51 -5.25
C GLU A 187 -7.36 17.05 -5.55
N VAL A 188 -6.20 16.61 -5.04
CA VAL A 188 -5.72 15.25 -5.26
C VAL A 188 -5.43 14.56 -3.93
N PHE A 189 -6.10 13.43 -3.70
CA PHE A 189 -5.84 12.51 -2.59
C PHE A 189 -5.23 11.22 -3.12
N ILE A 190 -4.03 10.88 -2.67
CA ILE A 190 -3.31 9.70 -3.12
C ILE A 190 -3.38 8.58 -2.09
N ASP A 191 -3.85 7.41 -2.52
CA ASP A 191 -3.66 6.14 -1.83
C ASP A 191 -2.27 5.60 -2.14
N GLY A 192 -1.35 5.80 -1.22
CA GLY A 192 0.01 5.29 -1.28
C GLY A 192 0.23 4.00 -0.50
N ALA A 193 -0.80 3.15 -0.31
CA ALA A 193 -0.70 1.94 0.53
C ALA A 193 0.52 1.06 0.23
N HIS A 194 0.99 1.04 -1.01
CA HIS A 194 2.14 0.26 -1.45
C HIS A 194 3.41 1.09 -1.69
N ALA A 195 3.38 2.40 -1.56
CA ALA A 195 4.49 3.24 -2.01
C ALA A 195 5.62 3.43 -0.98
N PRO A 196 5.37 3.69 0.34
CA PRO A 196 6.44 3.85 1.32
C PRO A 196 7.35 2.62 1.38
N GLY A 197 8.62 2.79 1.03
CA GLY A 197 9.63 1.72 0.95
C GLY A 197 9.74 1.03 -0.41
N MET A 198 8.70 1.05 -1.27
CA MET A 198 8.77 0.50 -2.63
C MET A 198 9.33 1.51 -3.64
N VAL A 199 8.95 2.77 -3.52
CA VAL A 199 9.44 3.86 -4.36
C VAL A 199 10.13 4.91 -3.52
N ASP A 200 10.89 5.78 -4.16
CA ASP A 200 11.42 6.97 -3.51
C ASP A 200 10.34 8.03 -3.39
N LEU A 201 10.01 8.41 -2.16
CA LEU A 201 8.94 9.36 -1.88
C LEU A 201 9.52 10.70 -1.40
N GLN A 202 9.02 11.77 -2.00
CA GLN A 202 9.25 13.15 -1.59
C GLN A 202 7.88 13.83 -1.55
N LEU A 203 7.17 13.69 -0.40
CA LEU A 203 5.76 14.06 -0.30
C LEU A 203 5.51 15.55 -0.55
N ASP A 204 6.41 16.43 -0.08
CA ASP A 204 6.28 17.86 -0.32
C ASP A 204 6.50 18.21 -1.81
N GLU A 205 7.46 17.55 -2.49
CA GLU A 205 7.71 17.74 -3.92
C GLU A 205 6.58 17.16 -4.79
N LEU A 206 6.01 16.01 -4.39
CA LEU A 206 4.85 15.42 -5.04
C LEU A 206 3.65 16.38 -5.03
N GLY A 207 3.50 17.14 -3.95
CA GLY A 207 2.57 18.25 -3.85
C GLY A 207 1.09 17.84 -3.80
N ALA A 208 0.75 16.58 -3.55
CA ALA A 208 -0.63 16.14 -3.34
C ALA A 208 -1.26 16.85 -2.14
N ASP A 209 -2.58 17.07 -2.16
CA ASP A 209 -3.28 17.71 -1.04
C ASP A 209 -3.36 16.75 0.17
N TYR A 210 -3.56 15.46 -0.11
CA TYR A 210 -3.63 14.40 0.89
C TYR A 210 -2.89 13.16 0.39
N TYR A 211 -2.21 12.46 1.29
CA TYR A 211 -1.52 11.21 1.00
C TYR A 211 -1.60 10.27 2.20
N THR A 212 -1.90 9.01 1.99
CA THR A 212 -1.84 8.00 3.04
C THR A 212 -1.10 6.75 2.57
N GLY A 213 -0.31 6.10 3.43
CA GLY A 213 0.49 4.97 3.03
C GLY A 213 0.82 4.02 4.19
N ASN A 214 0.97 2.73 3.89
CA ASN A 214 1.25 1.72 4.92
C ASN A 214 2.75 1.61 5.20
N ALA A 215 3.17 1.80 6.45
CA ALA A 215 4.52 1.50 6.91
C ALA A 215 4.73 -0.02 7.13
N HIS A 216 3.68 -0.75 7.48
CA HIS A 216 3.75 -2.19 7.72
C HIS A 216 3.92 -3.05 6.45
N LYS A 217 3.86 -2.44 5.24
CA LYS A 217 4.13 -3.17 3.99
C LYS A 217 5.63 -3.11 3.66
N TRP A 218 6.07 -2.18 2.84
CA TRP A 218 7.42 -2.21 2.27
C TRP A 218 8.51 -1.55 3.14
N ILE A 219 8.12 -0.75 4.15
CA ILE A 219 9.03 -0.35 5.25
C ILE A 219 9.21 -1.52 6.23
N CYS A 220 8.37 -2.55 6.19
CA CYS A 220 8.42 -3.72 7.07
C CYS A 220 8.24 -3.40 8.56
N SER A 221 7.57 -2.30 8.92
CA SER A 221 7.19 -1.98 10.29
C SER A 221 6.11 -2.94 10.81
N PRO A 222 5.88 -3.07 12.11
CA PRO A 222 4.79 -3.88 12.63
C PRO A 222 3.41 -3.47 12.12
N LYS A 223 2.49 -4.44 12.01
CA LYS A 223 1.10 -4.21 11.62
C LYS A 223 0.45 -3.18 12.54
N GLY A 224 -0.46 -2.37 11.97
CA GLY A 224 -1.06 -1.27 12.70
C GLY A 224 -0.26 0.04 12.61
N SER A 225 0.66 0.15 11.63
CA SER A 225 1.42 1.38 11.35
C SER A 225 1.25 1.84 9.90
N ALA A 226 0.79 3.05 9.75
CA ALA A 226 0.65 3.77 8.49
C ALA A 226 0.76 5.27 8.74
N ILE A 227 0.88 6.04 7.67
CA ILE A 227 0.98 7.50 7.73
C ILE A 227 -0.21 8.15 7.03
N LEU A 228 -0.54 9.35 7.49
CA LEU A 228 -1.41 10.30 6.81
C LEU A 228 -0.64 11.62 6.71
N TYR A 229 -0.41 12.07 5.48
CA TYR A 229 0.13 13.37 5.15
C TYR A 229 -1.01 14.28 4.71
N VAL A 230 -0.99 15.51 5.20
CA VAL A 230 -1.91 16.58 4.81
C VAL A 230 -1.12 17.84 4.54
N ARG A 231 -1.29 18.38 3.35
CA ARG A 231 -0.66 19.63 2.93
C ARG A 231 -1.01 20.77 3.91
N PRO A 232 -0.06 21.64 4.31
CA PRO A 232 -0.28 22.64 5.36
C PRO A 232 -1.56 23.46 5.22
N GLU A 233 -1.87 23.90 4.00
CA GLU A 233 -3.05 24.75 3.73
C GLU A 233 -4.39 24.00 3.90
N LYS A 234 -4.35 22.67 3.93
CA LYS A 234 -5.53 21.79 4.06
C LYS A 234 -5.75 21.30 5.49
N GLN A 235 -4.77 21.43 6.38
CA GLN A 235 -4.79 20.84 7.73
C GLN A 235 -5.93 21.35 8.59
N LYS A 236 -6.29 22.65 8.46
CA LYS A 236 -7.30 23.30 9.30
C LYS A 236 -8.64 22.53 9.36
N ASN A 237 -9.01 21.87 8.27
CA ASN A 237 -10.30 21.21 8.14
C ASN A 237 -10.21 19.69 8.39
N ILE A 238 -9.01 19.14 8.58
CA ILE A 238 -8.83 17.71 8.75
C ILE A 238 -8.72 17.37 10.23
N ILE A 239 -9.65 16.57 10.72
CA ILE A 239 -9.77 16.16 12.11
C ILE A 239 -9.60 14.64 12.25
N PRO A 240 -9.13 14.14 13.40
CA PRO A 240 -9.07 12.72 13.65
C PRO A 240 -10.47 12.09 13.66
N LEU A 241 -10.59 10.82 13.23
CA LEU A 241 -11.85 10.06 13.32
C LEU A 241 -12.32 9.89 14.77
N GLN A 242 -11.38 9.76 15.69
CA GLN A 242 -11.66 9.63 17.12
C GLN A 242 -11.35 10.96 17.79
N ILE A 243 -12.39 11.71 18.13
CA ILE A 243 -12.26 12.95 18.90
C ILE A 243 -11.87 12.59 20.33
N SER A 244 -10.75 13.12 20.81
CA SER A 244 -10.21 12.81 22.13
C SER A 244 -9.57 14.03 22.81
N HIS A 245 -8.71 13.81 23.81
CA HIS A 245 -8.20 14.84 24.70
C HIS A 245 -7.51 16.03 24.02
N ASN A 246 -6.82 15.80 22.92
CA ASN A 246 -6.05 16.83 22.21
C ASN A 246 -6.85 17.57 21.12
N TYR A 247 -8.11 17.19 20.88
CA TYR A 247 -8.94 17.88 19.91
C TYR A 247 -9.16 19.35 20.33
N ASP A 248 -8.91 20.26 19.38
CA ASP A 248 -9.09 21.72 19.54
C ASP A 248 -8.31 22.37 20.71
N LYS A 249 -7.33 21.64 21.28
CA LYS A 249 -6.51 22.13 22.40
C LYS A 249 -5.06 22.44 22.02
N SER A 250 -4.63 22.04 20.82
CA SER A 250 -3.30 22.27 20.32
C SER A 250 -3.32 23.19 19.11
N ASN A 251 -2.39 24.15 19.08
CA ASN A 251 -2.14 24.96 17.88
C ASN A 251 -1.47 24.17 16.76
N GLU A 252 -1.02 22.93 17.04
CA GLU A 252 -0.41 22.03 16.09
C GLU A 252 -1.41 20.96 15.62
N TRP A 253 -1.76 20.98 14.35
CA TRP A 253 -2.68 20.03 13.75
C TRP A 253 -2.34 18.57 14.09
N ALA A 254 -1.07 18.18 13.97
CA ALA A 254 -0.62 16.81 14.17
C ALA A 254 -0.88 16.29 15.61
N LYS A 255 -0.84 17.19 16.61
CA LYS A 255 -1.08 16.82 18.02
C LYS A 255 -2.52 16.36 18.29
N GLN A 256 -3.47 16.73 17.45
CA GLN A 256 -4.85 16.23 17.57
C GLN A 256 -4.94 14.71 17.34
N PHE A 257 -3.97 14.13 16.62
CA PHE A 257 -3.86 12.70 16.33
C PHE A 257 -3.02 11.92 17.34
N LEU A 258 -2.36 12.61 18.28
CA LEU A 258 -1.44 11.97 19.23
C LEU A 258 -2.16 10.93 20.10
N TRP A 259 -3.35 11.25 20.59
CA TRP A 259 -4.07 10.43 21.56
C TRP A 259 -5.53 10.19 21.15
N PRO A 260 -5.82 9.23 20.29
CA PRO A 260 -7.19 8.86 19.95
C PRO A 260 -7.91 8.03 21.03
N GLY A 261 -7.20 7.58 22.08
CA GLY A 261 -7.69 6.76 23.19
C GLY A 261 -6.62 5.79 23.69
N THR A 262 -6.89 5.00 24.71
CA THR A 262 -5.95 3.98 25.19
C THR A 262 -5.83 2.84 24.18
N ASP A 263 -4.61 2.61 23.67
CA ASP A 263 -4.33 1.60 22.64
C ASP A 263 -2.84 1.18 22.69
N ASP A 264 -2.46 0.14 21.96
CA ASP A 264 -1.06 -0.21 21.71
C ASP A 264 -0.51 0.61 20.53
N TYR A 265 0.22 1.68 20.83
CA TYR A 265 0.86 2.55 19.84
C TYR A 265 2.28 2.12 19.47
N THR A 266 2.76 1.00 19.99
CA THR A 266 4.16 0.56 19.83
C THR A 266 4.54 0.31 18.37
N ALA A 267 3.57 0.00 17.51
CA ALA A 267 3.82 -0.15 16.08
C ALA A 267 4.31 1.15 15.42
N TYR A 268 3.81 2.32 15.85
CA TYR A 268 4.26 3.62 15.35
C TYR A 268 5.70 3.92 15.76
N LEU A 269 6.05 3.59 17.00
CA LEU A 269 7.38 3.83 17.56
C LEU A 269 8.47 2.97 16.88
N CYS A 270 8.06 1.88 16.24
CA CYS A 270 8.98 0.99 15.51
C CYS A 270 9.23 1.44 14.05
N VAL A 271 8.48 2.40 13.50
CA VAL A 271 8.64 2.79 12.08
C VAL A 271 10.05 3.29 11.76
N PRO A 272 10.66 4.20 12.55
CA PRO A 272 12.04 4.65 12.28
C PRO A 272 13.06 3.53 12.34
N ALA A 273 12.93 2.63 13.31
CA ALA A 273 13.83 1.48 13.44
C ALA A 273 13.71 0.52 12.24
N ALA A 274 12.48 0.33 11.72
CA ALA A 274 12.26 -0.46 10.52
C ALA A 274 12.89 0.21 9.29
N ILE A 275 12.76 1.54 9.14
CA ILE A 275 13.42 2.31 8.07
C ILE A 275 14.94 2.13 8.13
N ASP A 276 15.52 2.32 9.30
CA ASP A 276 16.97 2.19 9.52
C ASP A 276 17.45 0.75 9.30
N TYR A 277 16.74 -0.24 9.83
CA TYR A 277 17.06 -1.65 9.65
C TYR A 277 17.07 -2.07 8.18
N MET A 278 16.02 -1.75 7.44
CA MET A 278 15.92 -2.09 6.02
C MET A 278 16.98 -1.39 5.18
N SER A 279 17.38 -0.18 5.54
CA SER A 279 18.45 0.56 4.86
C SER A 279 19.83 -0.10 5.00
N LYS A 280 20.05 -0.86 6.08
CA LYS A 280 21.33 -1.52 6.39
C LYS A 280 21.48 -2.92 5.78
N LEU A 281 20.42 -3.48 5.18
CA LEU A 281 20.47 -4.81 4.57
C LEU A 281 21.39 -4.87 3.34
N PHE A 282 21.57 -3.74 2.66
CA PHE A 282 22.43 -3.62 1.48
C PHE A 282 23.38 -2.43 1.62
N PRO A 283 24.62 -2.52 1.08
CA PRO A 283 25.57 -1.42 1.12
C PRO A 283 25.05 -0.12 0.50
N GLY A 284 24.27 -0.18 -0.58
CA GLY A 284 23.63 0.96 -1.23
C GLY A 284 22.31 1.39 -0.61
N GLY A 285 21.95 0.85 0.55
CA GLY A 285 20.77 1.25 1.31
C GLY A 285 19.45 0.99 0.59
N TRP A 286 18.49 1.89 0.80
CA TRP A 286 17.16 1.80 0.21
C TRP A 286 17.16 1.75 -1.31
N LYS A 287 18.10 2.44 -1.97
CA LYS A 287 18.19 2.44 -3.43
C LYS A 287 18.48 1.03 -3.95
N GLU A 288 19.50 0.37 -3.41
CA GLU A 288 19.87 -0.99 -3.82
C GLU A 288 18.78 -2.01 -3.47
N LEU A 289 18.15 -1.88 -2.30
CA LEU A 289 17.01 -2.73 -1.90
C LEU A 289 15.86 -2.63 -2.92
N ARG A 290 15.47 -1.40 -3.28
CA ARG A 290 14.40 -1.16 -4.25
C ARG A 290 14.74 -1.73 -5.63
N GLU A 291 15.95 -1.45 -6.13
CA GLU A 291 16.43 -1.94 -7.44
C GLU A 291 16.46 -3.48 -7.48
N ARG A 292 16.96 -4.10 -6.43
CA ARG A 292 17.01 -5.55 -6.32
C ARG A 292 15.62 -6.19 -6.34
N ASN A 293 14.70 -5.69 -5.51
CA ASN A 293 13.35 -6.22 -5.45
C ASN A 293 12.60 -6.01 -6.79
N ARG A 294 12.76 -4.83 -7.40
CA ARG A 294 12.19 -4.53 -8.72
C ARG A 294 12.76 -5.46 -9.80
N SER A 295 14.06 -5.65 -9.83
CA SER A 295 14.74 -6.53 -10.80
C SER A 295 14.22 -7.96 -10.68
N LEU A 296 14.00 -8.45 -9.44
CA LEU A 296 13.44 -9.78 -9.21
C LEU A 296 11.97 -9.87 -9.69
N ALA A 297 11.17 -8.82 -9.46
CA ALA A 297 9.79 -8.78 -9.94
C ALA A 297 9.72 -8.80 -11.47
N LEU A 298 10.58 -8.03 -12.14
CA LEU A 298 10.67 -8.01 -13.62
C LEU A 298 11.13 -9.35 -14.20
N ALA A 299 12.20 -9.94 -13.65
CA ALA A 299 12.67 -11.26 -14.07
C ALA A 299 11.60 -12.34 -13.82
N GLY A 300 10.96 -12.29 -12.66
CA GLY A 300 9.92 -13.24 -12.27
C GLY A 300 8.68 -13.16 -13.14
N ARG A 301 8.16 -11.96 -13.44
CA ARG A 301 6.98 -11.83 -14.31
C ARG A 301 7.27 -12.30 -15.75
N LYS A 302 8.48 -12.03 -16.26
CA LYS A 302 8.91 -12.49 -17.58
C LYS A 302 8.93 -14.01 -17.62
N LEU A 303 9.60 -14.65 -16.66
CA LEU A 303 9.67 -16.10 -16.54
C LEU A 303 8.28 -16.75 -16.45
N LEU A 304 7.40 -16.21 -15.60
CA LEU A 304 6.05 -16.73 -15.47
C LEU A 304 5.23 -16.55 -16.75
N SER A 305 5.31 -15.38 -17.39
CA SER A 305 4.63 -15.07 -18.66
C SER A 305 5.05 -16.05 -19.76
N GLU A 306 6.34 -16.34 -19.89
CA GLU A 306 6.87 -17.32 -20.85
C GLU A 306 6.35 -18.73 -20.53
N LYS A 307 6.35 -19.16 -19.25
CA LYS A 307 5.88 -20.49 -18.84
C LYS A 307 4.38 -20.71 -19.06
N VAL A 308 3.55 -19.68 -18.85
CA VAL A 308 2.10 -19.79 -19.05
C VAL A 308 1.66 -19.37 -20.47
N GLY A 309 2.58 -18.86 -21.29
CA GLY A 309 2.31 -18.48 -22.69
C GLY A 309 1.42 -17.24 -22.84
N THR A 310 1.53 -16.25 -21.92
CA THR A 310 0.68 -15.05 -21.93
C THR A 310 1.50 -13.76 -22.01
N PRO A 311 0.96 -12.68 -22.61
CA PRO A 311 1.67 -11.41 -22.71
C PRO A 311 1.82 -10.70 -21.37
N LEU A 312 2.85 -9.85 -21.25
CA LEU A 312 3.00 -8.95 -20.09
C LEU A 312 1.93 -7.87 -20.09
N PRO A 313 1.32 -7.58 -18.91
CA PRO A 313 0.16 -6.68 -18.85
C PRO A 313 0.48 -5.19 -18.77
N ALA A 314 1.77 -4.82 -18.63
CA ALA A 314 2.20 -3.43 -18.52
C ALA A 314 3.70 -3.26 -18.85
N PRO A 315 4.17 -2.06 -19.24
CA PRO A 315 5.58 -1.76 -19.43
C PRO A 315 6.41 -1.98 -18.17
N ASP A 316 7.71 -2.26 -18.34
CA ASP A 316 8.65 -2.43 -17.22
C ASP A 316 8.79 -1.19 -16.35
N SER A 317 8.63 0.02 -16.93
CA SER A 317 8.71 1.29 -16.20
C SER A 317 7.63 1.43 -15.12
N MET A 318 6.46 0.81 -15.33
CA MET A 318 5.33 0.86 -14.40
C MET A 318 5.34 -0.25 -13.33
N ILE A 319 6.41 -1.01 -13.19
CA ILE A 319 6.51 -2.13 -12.24
C ILE A 319 7.49 -1.80 -11.13
N GLY A 320 7.01 -1.98 -9.89
CA GLY A 320 7.82 -1.94 -8.66
C GLY A 320 8.16 -3.35 -8.17
N HIS A 321 7.77 -3.63 -6.93
CA HIS A 321 7.99 -4.95 -6.31
C HIS A 321 6.78 -5.89 -6.46
N LEU A 322 5.72 -5.43 -7.11
CA LEU A 322 4.53 -6.20 -7.46
C LEU A 322 4.49 -6.43 -8.97
N ALA A 323 4.17 -7.63 -9.38
CA ALA A 323 3.99 -7.92 -10.80
C ALA A 323 2.90 -8.97 -11.02
N ASN A 324 2.08 -8.74 -12.04
CA ASN A 324 0.99 -9.63 -12.42
C ASN A 324 1.31 -10.42 -13.68
N VAL A 325 0.78 -11.65 -13.70
CA VAL A 325 0.78 -12.51 -14.88
C VAL A 325 -0.64 -13.02 -15.12
N TYR A 326 -1.08 -12.99 -16.37
CA TYR A 326 -2.37 -13.48 -16.80
C TYR A 326 -2.37 -15.02 -16.84
N LEU A 327 -3.37 -15.67 -16.26
CA LEU A 327 -3.48 -17.12 -16.18
C LEU A 327 -4.57 -17.73 -17.07
N GLY A 328 -5.40 -16.92 -17.70
CA GLY A 328 -6.55 -17.38 -18.47
C GLY A 328 -7.87 -16.79 -17.97
N LYS A 329 -8.99 -17.32 -18.49
CA LYS A 329 -10.34 -16.95 -18.07
C LYS A 329 -10.89 -17.99 -17.11
N ALA A 330 -11.69 -17.57 -16.14
CA ALA A 330 -12.42 -18.46 -15.26
C ALA A 330 -13.82 -17.92 -14.95
N GLU A 331 -14.63 -18.72 -14.29
CA GLU A 331 -15.90 -18.24 -13.73
C GLU A 331 -15.63 -17.12 -12.70
N LEU A 332 -16.54 -16.17 -12.64
CA LEU A 332 -16.46 -15.09 -11.67
C LEU A 332 -16.62 -15.63 -10.25
N PRO A 333 -15.75 -15.25 -9.33
CA PRO A 333 -15.87 -15.69 -7.95
C PRO A 333 -17.14 -15.11 -7.29
N PRO A 334 -17.71 -15.79 -6.27
CA PRO A 334 -18.74 -15.19 -5.43
C PRO A 334 -18.20 -13.94 -4.72
N TYR A 335 -19.10 -13.05 -4.28
CA TYR A 335 -18.72 -11.93 -3.44
C TYR A 335 -18.28 -12.40 -2.06
N GLY A 336 -17.20 -11.82 -1.54
CA GLY A 336 -16.79 -12.01 -0.16
C GLY A 336 -15.31 -11.74 0.07
N PHE A 337 -14.99 -11.15 1.20
CA PHE A 337 -13.60 -10.89 1.62
C PHE A 337 -12.79 -12.18 1.78
N ASN A 338 -13.45 -13.26 2.20
CA ASN A 338 -12.82 -14.56 2.47
C ASN A 338 -12.75 -15.49 1.25
N TYR A 339 -13.12 -15.00 0.06
CA TYR A 339 -13.00 -15.85 -1.13
C TYR A 339 -11.53 -16.03 -1.50
N ILE A 340 -11.12 -17.29 -1.62
CA ILE A 340 -9.80 -17.68 -2.12
C ILE A 340 -10.01 -18.47 -3.42
N HIS A 341 -9.36 -18.03 -4.49
CA HIS A 341 -9.47 -18.65 -5.80
C HIS A 341 -9.01 -20.14 -5.75
N PRO A 342 -9.70 -21.09 -6.44
CA PRO A 342 -9.32 -22.50 -6.43
C PRO A 342 -7.85 -22.76 -6.79
N VAL A 343 -7.30 -22.06 -7.79
CA VAL A 343 -5.88 -22.13 -8.17
C VAL A 343 -4.97 -21.71 -7.00
N GLN A 344 -5.33 -20.65 -6.25
CA GLN A 344 -4.58 -20.24 -5.06
C GLN A 344 -4.62 -21.31 -3.97
N ASN A 345 -5.79 -21.90 -3.73
CA ASN A 345 -5.94 -23.01 -2.79
C ASN A 345 -5.10 -24.23 -3.20
N GLU A 346 -5.06 -24.59 -4.48
CA GLU A 346 -4.24 -25.70 -4.95
C GLU A 346 -2.73 -25.39 -4.80
N LEU A 347 -2.31 -24.16 -5.13
CA LEU A 347 -0.93 -23.70 -4.93
C LEU A 347 -0.53 -23.82 -3.45
N PHE A 348 -1.36 -23.38 -2.53
CA PHE A 348 -1.07 -23.44 -1.10
C PHE A 348 -1.09 -24.90 -0.57
N ASN A 349 -2.14 -25.63 -0.83
CA ASN A 349 -2.35 -26.94 -0.23
C ASN A 349 -1.38 -27.99 -0.76
N LYS A 350 -1.15 -28.01 -2.07
CA LYS A 350 -0.33 -29.03 -2.74
C LYS A 350 1.13 -28.63 -2.88
N TYR A 351 1.40 -27.39 -3.28
CA TYR A 351 2.75 -26.92 -3.60
C TYR A 351 3.37 -26.06 -2.49
N LYS A 352 2.60 -25.74 -1.42
CA LYS A 352 3.07 -24.89 -0.32
C LYS A 352 3.55 -23.50 -0.79
N ILE A 353 2.84 -22.92 -1.75
CA ILE A 353 3.11 -21.59 -2.28
C ILE A 353 1.99 -20.64 -1.85
N GLU A 354 2.34 -19.56 -1.14
CA GLU A 354 1.43 -18.47 -0.82
C GLU A 354 1.61 -17.33 -1.83
N VAL A 355 0.63 -17.16 -2.70
CA VAL A 355 0.57 -16.11 -3.71
C VAL A 355 -0.89 -15.80 -4.05
N PRO A 356 -1.33 -14.53 -4.17
CA PRO A 356 -2.71 -14.25 -4.49
C PRO A 356 -3.04 -14.55 -5.96
N VAL A 357 -4.19 -15.19 -6.16
CA VAL A 357 -4.82 -15.38 -7.47
C VAL A 357 -6.22 -14.75 -7.42
N PHE A 358 -6.52 -13.88 -8.38
CA PHE A 358 -7.74 -13.06 -8.31
C PHE A 358 -8.29 -12.69 -9.70
N VAL A 359 -9.55 -12.27 -9.72
CA VAL A 359 -10.18 -11.57 -10.83
C VAL A 359 -10.15 -10.08 -10.50
N TYR A 360 -9.51 -9.29 -11.37
CA TYR A 360 -9.35 -7.85 -11.17
C TYR A 360 -10.67 -7.08 -11.31
N ASN A 361 -11.46 -7.42 -12.34
CA ASN A 361 -12.73 -6.75 -12.64
C ASN A 361 -13.82 -7.79 -12.89
N ARG A 362 -14.96 -7.65 -12.19
CA ARG A 362 -16.08 -8.61 -12.34
C ARG A 362 -16.72 -8.63 -13.73
N ASN A 363 -16.55 -7.57 -14.52
CA ASN A 363 -16.98 -7.54 -15.92
C ASN A 363 -15.95 -8.18 -16.86
N ASP A 364 -14.80 -8.60 -16.33
CA ASP A 364 -13.71 -9.19 -17.09
C ASP A 364 -13.24 -10.47 -16.36
N PRO A 365 -13.58 -11.66 -16.88
CA PRO A 365 -13.33 -12.93 -16.19
C PRO A 365 -11.85 -13.39 -16.26
N ARG A 366 -10.94 -12.49 -16.58
CA ARG A 366 -9.49 -12.80 -16.58
C ARG A 366 -8.98 -13.00 -15.16
N ILE A 367 -8.29 -14.12 -14.97
CA ILE A 367 -7.58 -14.44 -13.71
C ILE A 367 -6.11 -14.05 -13.79
N TRP A 368 -5.62 -13.54 -12.67
CA TRP A 368 -4.27 -13.04 -12.52
C TRP A 368 -3.61 -13.65 -11.29
N VAL A 369 -2.32 -13.96 -11.40
CA VAL A 369 -1.45 -14.20 -10.23
C VAL A 369 -0.58 -12.96 -10.03
N ARG A 370 -0.45 -12.50 -8.77
CA ARG A 370 0.41 -11.36 -8.43
C ARG A 370 1.54 -11.78 -7.53
N ILE A 371 2.77 -11.83 -8.04
CA ILE A 371 3.95 -11.97 -7.19
C ILE A 371 4.28 -10.67 -6.48
N ALA A 372 4.83 -10.78 -5.29
CA ALA A 372 5.29 -9.69 -4.46
C ALA A 372 6.70 -10.01 -3.94
N THR A 373 7.71 -9.38 -4.50
CA THR A 373 9.12 -9.68 -4.24
C THR A 373 9.70 -8.82 -3.11
N GLN A 374 10.40 -9.47 -2.19
CA GLN A 374 11.15 -8.81 -1.12
C GLN A 374 12.58 -9.42 -1.04
N CYS A 375 13.50 -8.80 -0.30
CA CYS A 375 14.91 -9.20 -0.25
C CYS A 375 15.14 -10.68 0.13
N TYR A 376 14.22 -11.30 0.84
CA TYR A 376 14.28 -12.71 1.19
C TYR A 376 13.83 -13.65 0.06
N ASN A 377 13.25 -13.15 -1.01
CA ASN A 377 12.85 -13.98 -2.15
C ASN A 377 14.01 -14.19 -3.14
N ASP A 378 13.96 -15.33 -3.83
CA ASP A 378 14.89 -15.75 -4.88
C ASP A 378 14.13 -16.12 -6.16
N LEU A 379 14.79 -16.03 -7.31
CA LEU A 379 14.18 -16.37 -8.60
C LEU A 379 13.71 -17.83 -8.67
N SER A 380 14.41 -18.75 -8.00
CA SER A 380 14.04 -20.17 -7.95
C SER A 380 12.65 -20.41 -7.32
N GLN A 381 12.22 -19.54 -6.41
CA GLN A 381 10.85 -19.58 -5.84
C GLN A 381 9.80 -19.24 -6.89
N ILE A 382 10.11 -18.31 -7.78
CA ILE A 382 9.22 -17.91 -8.87
C ILE A 382 9.24 -18.98 -9.99
N GLU A 383 10.39 -19.61 -10.25
CA GLU A 383 10.49 -20.78 -11.13
C GLU A 383 9.60 -21.92 -10.63
N TYR A 384 9.67 -22.20 -9.33
CA TYR A 384 8.84 -23.22 -8.67
C TYR A 384 7.34 -22.91 -8.78
N LEU A 385 6.94 -21.63 -8.59
CA LEU A 385 5.58 -21.18 -8.85
C LEU A 385 5.18 -21.41 -10.32
N GLY A 386 6.05 -21.08 -11.26
CA GLY A 386 5.79 -21.27 -12.68
C GLY A 386 5.56 -22.74 -13.05
N ASP A 387 6.37 -23.65 -12.50
CA ASP A 387 6.18 -25.08 -12.69
C ASP A 387 4.85 -25.58 -12.10
N ALA A 388 4.48 -25.09 -10.92
CA ALA A 388 3.21 -25.42 -10.28
C ALA A 388 2.01 -24.93 -11.10
N LEU A 389 2.05 -23.67 -11.56
CA LEU A 389 1.02 -23.10 -12.42
C LEU A 389 0.87 -23.87 -13.73
N PHE A 390 1.97 -24.22 -14.40
CA PHE A 390 1.94 -25.03 -15.61
C PHE A 390 1.23 -26.37 -15.38
N GLN A 391 1.53 -27.07 -14.27
CA GLN A 391 0.85 -28.33 -13.94
C GLN A 391 -0.63 -28.18 -13.60
N ILE A 392 -1.03 -27.05 -13.00
CA ILE A 392 -2.45 -26.80 -12.65
C ILE A 392 -3.23 -26.46 -13.93
N LEU A 393 -2.71 -25.54 -14.75
CA LEU A 393 -3.42 -25.04 -15.93
C LEU A 393 -3.48 -26.08 -17.06
N SER A 394 -2.50 -26.98 -17.16
CA SER A 394 -2.49 -28.06 -18.16
C SER A 394 -3.57 -29.15 -17.91
N LYS A 395 -4.27 -29.10 -16.78
CA LYS A 395 -5.33 -30.04 -16.42
C LYS A 395 -6.74 -29.49 -16.66
N GLN A 396 -6.83 -28.19 -16.93
CA GLN A 396 -8.05 -27.47 -17.26
C GLN A 396 -8.25 -27.44 -18.78
#